data_b9df61d375a3e8adcb392482fad0888e
#
_entry.id   b9df61d375a3e8adcb392482fad0888e
#
_cell.length_a   1.000
_cell.length_b   1.000
_cell.length_c   1.000
_cell.angle_alpha   90.00
_cell.angle_beta   90.00
_cell.angle_gamma   90.00
#
_symmetry.space_group_name_H-M   'P 1'
#
loop_
_entity.id
_entity.type
_entity.pdbx_description
1 polymer ?
#
loop_
_entity_poly.entity_id
_entity_poly.type
_entity_poly.pdbx_seq_one_letter_code
_entity_poly.pdbx_strand_id
1 'polypeptide(L)'
;IGSIVQQIAMLTVPVAKAGFLTTLYVLFVPIITLLFGKKIPLKVWVGIAMALFGLYLLSMAGNLAIGIGEIFLILAAFLFAIHIIIIGHFSTRVDPVRLSCGQLLIGGFATVIPMLVIEKPTIGAIVAAYIPLLYTGIFSSCVAYTLQIFAQKEANPTIAGMLLSLESVFAALAGYLILNQVLNTRELIGCVLIFIAIVIAQLPDRSDMVNVTKET
;
A
#
# COMPACT_ATOMS: atom_id res chain seq x y z
N ILE A 1 1.61 6.97 -11.81
CA ILE A 1 2.67 7.97 -11.47
C ILE A 1 3.36 7.55 -10.18
N GLY A 2 2.62 7.26 -9.09
CA GLY A 2 3.22 6.85 -7.81
C GLY A 2 4.20 5.68 -7.94
N SER A 3 3.82 4.64 -8.68
CA SER A 3 4.68 3.48 -8.94
C SER A 3 5.97 3.81 -9.71
N ILE A 4 5.94 4.76 -10.64
CA ILE A 4 7.13 5.22 -11.36
C ILE A 4 8.08 5.93 -10.39
N VAL A 5 7.55 6.85 -9.58
CA VAL A 5 8.34 7.59 -8.59
C VAL A 5 8.97 6.65 -7.57
N GLN A 6 8.20 5.65 -7.09
CA GLN A 6 8.69 4.60 -6.21
C GLN A 6 9.83 3.80 -6.86
N GLN A 7 9.65 3.36 -8.09
CA GLN A 7 10.64 2.54 -8.79
C GLN A 7 11.96 3.28 -9.01
N ILE A 8 11.91 4.58 -9.37
CA ILE A 8 13.11 5.42 -9.49
C ILE A 8 13.83 5.52 -8.13
N ALA A 9 13.10 5.75 -7.05
CA ALA A 9 13.68 5.87 -5.72
C ALA A 9 14.33 4.55 -5.23
N MET A 10 13.76 3.41 -5.59
CA MET A 10 14.30 2.08 -5.24
C MET A 10 15.66 1.78 -5.90
N LEU A 11 16.10 2.57 -6.88
CA LEU A 11 17.46 2.45 -7.43
C LEU A 11 18.53 2.88 -6.42
N THR A 12 18.19 3.72 -5.44
CA THR A 12 19.12 4.31 -4.49
C THR A 12 18.81 4.00 -3.02
N VAL A 13 17.58 3.55 -2.72
CA VAL A 13 17.11 3.28 -1.35
C VAL A 13 16.92 1.77 -1.16
N PRO A 14 17.40 1.18 -0.06
CA PRO A 14 17.18 -0.23 0.27
C PRO A 14 15.69 -0.58 0.29
N VAL A 15 15.35 -1.77 -0.22
CA VAL A 15 13.96 -2.24 -0.41
C VAL A 15 13.13 -2.17 0.89
N ALA A 16 13.71 -2.60 2.01
CA ALA A 16 13.03 -2.56 3.31
C ALA A 16 12.66 -1.13 3.73
N LYS A 17 13.60 -0.18 3.56
CA LYS A 17 13.37 1.24 3.86
C LYS A 17 12.37 1.86 2.87
N ALA A 18 12.44 1.47 1.60
CA ALA A 18 11.49 1.90 0.58
C ALA A 18 10.07 1.42 0.91
N GLY A 19 9.89 0.16 1.31
CA GLY A 19 8.60 -0.38 1.76
C GLY A 19 8.02 0.39 2.95
N PHE A 20 8.84 0.72 3.96
CA PHE A 20 8.40 1.54 5.09
C PHE A 20 7.92 2.93 4.64
N LEU A 21 8.75 3.64 3.86
CA LEU A 21 8.43 5.00 3.46
C LEU A 21 7.22 5.08 2.53
N THR A 22 7.06 4.13 1.62
CA THR A 22 5.86 4.06 0.77
C THR A 22 4.60 3.76 1.57
N THR A 23 4.68 2.93 2.59
CA THR A 23 3.51 2.59 3.44
C THR A 23 3.06 3.78 4.31
N LEU A 24 3.80 4.90 4.36
CA LEU A 24 3.33 6.15 4.96
C LEU A 24 2.02 6.67 4.33
N TYR A 25 1.53 6.10 3.22
CA TYR A 25 0.17 6.38 2.72
C TYR A 25 -0.90 6.09 3.78
N VAL A 26 -0.64 5.18 4.73
CA VAL A 26 -1.53 4.93 5.89
C VAL A 26 -1.78 6.19 6.72
N LEU A 27 -0.81 7.09 6.80
CA LEU A 27 -0.95 8.40 7.47
C LEU A 27 -1.57 9.45 6.54
N PHE A 28 -1.17 9.48 5.27
CA PHE A 28 -1.66 10.47 4.32
C PHE A 28 -3.14 10.31 3.98
N VAL A 29 -3.65 9.09 3.85
CA VAL A 29 -5.07 8.83 3.55
C VAL A 29 -6.01 9.50 4.55
N PRO A 30 -5.88 9.28 5.88
CA PRO A 30 -6.74 9.94 6.86
C PRO A 30 -6.55 11.45 6.90
N ILE A 31 -5.31 11.95 6.76
CA ILE A 31 -5.05 13.40 6.72
C ILE A 31 -5.82 14.05 5.55
N ILE A 32 -5.71 13.49 4.35
CA ILE A 32 -6.43 13.99 3.17
C ILE A 32 -7.95 13.85 3.38
N THR A 33 -8.41 12.74 3.94
CA THR A 33 -9.83 12.50 4.23
C THR A 33 -10.40 13.52 5.22
N LEU A 34 -9.61 13.97 6.21
CA LEU A 34 -9.97 15.06 7.13
C LEU A 34 -10.13 16.39 6.39
N LEU A 35 -9.26 16.70 5.43
CA LEU A 35 -9.35 17.94 4.62
C LEU A 35 -10.65 18.00 3.82
N PHE A 36 -11.23 16.84 3.48
CA PHE A 36 -12.57 16.73 2.87
C PHE A 36 -13.71 16.72 3.89
N GLY A 37 -13.46 17.10 5.15
CA GLY A 37 -14.47 17.26 6.19
C GLY A 37 -15.02 15.97 6.80
N LYS A 38 -14.42 14.80 6.49
CA LYS A 38 -14.82 13.53 7.11
C LYS A 38 -14.16 13.37 8.46
N LYS A 39 -14.94 12.99 9.47
CA LYS A 39 -14.42 12.70 10.82
C LYS A 39 -13.78 11.31 10.86
N ILE A 40 -12.65 11.19 11.55
CA ILE A 40 -11.96 9.94 11.76
C ILE A 40 -11.94 9.65 13.26
N PRO A 41 -12.44 8.49 13.70
CA PRO A 41 -12.46 8.11 15.11
C PRO A 41 -11.05 8.04 15.72
N LEU A 42 -10.92 8.36 17.00
CA LEU A 42 -9.63 8.33 17.71
C LEU A 42 -8.97 6.94 17.68
N LYS A 43 -9.74 5.86 17.74
CA LYS A 43 -9.24 4.48 17.64
C LYS A 43 -8.46 4.22 16.35
N VAL A 44 -8.88 4.85 15.23
CA VAL A 44 -8.18 4.74 13.94
C VAL A 44 -6.82 5.43 14.02
N TRP A 45 -6.73 6.60 14.67
CA TRP A 45 -5.46 7.28 14.91
C TRP A 45 -4.50 6.47 15.79
N VAL A 46 -5.03 5.83 16.83
CA VAL A 46 -4.24 4.89 17.66
C VAL A 46 -3.74 3.73 16.81
N GLY A 47 -4.62 3.14 15.99
CA GLY A 47 -4.24 2.08 15.05
C GLY A 47 -3.15 2.53 14.07
N ILE A 48 -3.26 3.73 13.48
CA ILE A 48 -2.25 4.28 12.57
C ILE A 48 -0.90 4.46 13.28
N ALA A 49 -0.88 5.02 14.49
CA ALA A 49 0.36 5.18 15.25
C ALA A 49 1.01 3.82 15.56
N MET A 50 0.22 2.83 15.95
CA MET A 50 0.70 1.46 16.18
C MET A 50 1.21 0.79 14.89
N ALA A 51 0.49 0.95 13.77
CA ALA A 51 0.90 0.41 12.48
C ALA A 51 2.22 1.02 11.99
N LEU A 52 2.37 2.34 12.11
CA LEU A 52 3.62 3.03 11.77
C LEU A 52 4.79 2.59 12.64
N PHE A 53 4.56 2.39 13.94
CA PHE A 53 5.59 1.88 14.83
C PHE A 53 5.96 0.42 14.50
N GLY A 54 4.96 -0.41 14.21
CA GLY A 54 5.18 -1.79 13.74
C GLY A 54 5.96 -1.85 12.42
N LEU A 55 5.60 -1.00 11.45
CA LEU A 55 6.33 -0.87 10.18
C LEU A 55 7.77 -0.41 10.40
N TYR A 56 7.99 0.53 11.31
CA TYR A 56 9.33 0.96 11.70
C TYR A 56 10.16 -0.20 12.25
N LEU A 57 9.59 -1.00 13.14
CA LEU A 57 10.27 -2.17 13.70
C LEU A 57 10.57 -3.23 12.62
N LEU A 58 9.65 -3.44 11.69
CA LEU A 58 9.77 -4.43 10.63
C LEU A 58 10.81 -4.02 9.57
N SER A 59 10.84 -2.75 9.16
CA SER A 59 11.55 -2.33 7.95
C SER A 59 12.84 -1.54 8.20
N MET A 60 13.02 -0.96 9.41
CA MET A 60 14.12 -0.02 9.67
C MET A 60 15.19 -0.67 10.54
N ALA A 61 16.13 -1.35 9.90
CA ALA A 61 17.33 -1.89 10.57
C ALA A 61 18.52 -0.90 10.63
N GLY A 62 18.38 0.36 10.19
CA GLY A 62 19.51 1.27 10.01
C GLY A 62 19.17 2.77 10.10
N ASN A 63 20.03 3.58 9.52
CA ASN A 63 20.02 5.04 9.63
C ASN A 63 18.78 5.68 8.97
N LEU A 64 18.16 6.62 9.70
CA LEU A 64 17.03 7.46 9.23
C LEU A 64 17.46 8.63 8.34
N ALA A 65 18.69 8.64 7.82
CA ALA A 65 19.11 9.70 6.92
C ALA A 65 18.14 9.85 5.75
N ILE A 66 17.68 11.07 5.51
CA ILE A 66 16.76 11.41 4.44
C ILE A 66 17.58 12.00 3.30
N GLY A 67 17.71 11.25 2.21
CA GLY A 67 18.26 11.71 0.95
C GLY A 67 17.16 11.99 -0.10
N ILE A 68 17.57 12.24 -1.31
CA ILE A 68 16.66 12.54 -2.43
C ILE A 68 15.74 11.34 -2.73
N GLY A 69 16.26 10.11 -2.64
CA GLY A 69 15.47 8.89 -2.86
C GLY A 69 14.34 8.73 -1.84
N GLU A 70 14.61 9.01 -0.56
CA GLU A 70 13.60 8.96 0.49
C GLU A 70 12.51 10.02 0.29
N ILE A 71 12.86 11.22 -0.19
CA ILE A 71 11.88 12.26 -0.52
C ILE A 71 10.96 11.76 -1.65
N PHE A 72 11.49 11.11 -2.69
CA PHE A 72 10.68 10.51 -3.74
C PHE A 72 9.76 9.39 -3.22
N LEU A 73 10.19 8.60 -2.24
CA LEU A 73 9.33 7.58 -1.62
C LEU A 73 8.20 8.20 -0.79
N ILE A 74 8.45 9.28 -0.08
CA ILE A 74 7.39 10.03 0.64
C ILE A 74 6.40 10.64 -0.37
N LEU A 75 6.89 11.18 -1.49
CA LEU A 75 6.03 11.65 -2.58
C LEU A 75 5.22 10.51 -3.19
N ALA A 76 5.82 9.35 -3.40
CA ALA A 76 5.11 8.16 -3.87
C ALA A 76 4.02 7.73 -2.89
N ALA A 77 4.29 7.73 -1.57
CA ALA A 77 3.30 7.44 -0.53
C ALA A 77 2.11 8.41 -0.59
N PHE A 78 2.36 9.70 -0.79
CA PHE A 78 1.32 10.70 -0.96
C PHE A 78 0.47 10.44 -2.23
N LEU A 79 1.11 10.09 -3.34
CA LEU A 79 0.41 9.74 -4.59
C LEU A 79 -0.41 8.45 -4.46
N PHE A 80 0.08 7.46 -3.72
CA PHE A 80 -0.68 6.25 -3.41
C PHE A 80 -1.87 6.55 -2.50
N ALA A 81 -1.74 7.47 -1.52
CA ALA A 81 -2.87 7.89 -0.70
C ALA A 81 -3.97 8.53 -1.55
N ILE A 82 -3.62 9.41 -2.48
CA ILE A 82 -4.57 9.99 -3.44
C ILE A 82 -5.22 8.89 -4.28
N HIS A 83 -4.44 7.93 -4.78
CA HIS A 83 -4.94 6.81 -5.56
C HIS A 83 -5.96 5.98 -4.77
N ILE A 84 -5.66 5.62 -3.51
CA ILE A 84 -6.57 4.88 -2.62
C ILE A 84 -7.90 5.64 -2.45
N ILE A 85 -7.85 6.96 -2.24
CA ILE A 85 -9.05 7.79 -2.07
C ILE A 85 -9.87 7.85 -3.36
N ILE A 86 -9.22 8.02 -4.51
CA ILE A 86 -9.88 8.05 -5.83
C ILE A 86 -10.55 6.71 -6.10
N ILE A 87 -9.84 5.59 -5.92
CA ILE A 87 -10.41 4.26 -6.12
C ILE A 87 -11.58 4.03 -5.16
N GLY A 88 -11.47 4.39 -3.88
CA GLY A 88 -12.57 4.29 -2.92
C GLY A 88 -13.80 5.10 -3.33
N HIS A 89 -13.60 6.26 -3.99
CA HIS A 89 -14.71 7.07 -4.48
C HIS A 89 -15.41 6.46 -5.72
N PHE A 90 -14.65 5.90 -6.65
CA PHE A 90 -15.18 5.34 -7.88
C PHE A 90 -15.62 3.88 -7.77
N SER A 91 -15.05 3.09 -6.84
CA SER A 91 -15.39 1.67 -6.66
C SER A 91 -16.86 1.41 -6.34
N THR A 92 -17.55 2.38 -5.72
CA THR A 92 -18.99 2.32 -5.43
C THR A 92 -19.88 2.75 -6.60
N ARG A 93 -19.31 3.37 -7.63
CA ARG A 93 -20.05 3.98 -8.76
C ARG A 93 -19.85 3.27 -10.09
N VAL A 94 -18.74 2.57 -10.23
CA VAL A 94 -18.32 1.90 -11.45
C VAL A 94 -18.07 0.42 -11.11
N ASP A 95 -18.35 -0.45 -12.07
CA ASP A 95 -18.02 -1.87 -11.94
C ASP A 95 -16.53 -2.05 -11.66
N PRO A 96 -16.15 -2.81 -10.61
CA PRO A 96 -14.76 -2.97 -10.18
C PRO A 96 -13.82 -3.49 -11.27
N VAL A 97 -14.30 -4.40 -12.12
CA VAL A 97 -13.49 -4.98 -13.21
C VAL A 97 -13.22 -3.91 -14.29
N ARG A 98 -14.25 -3.13 -14.65
CA ARG A 98 -14.09 -2.03 -15.61
C ARG A 98 -13.14 -0.95 -15.09
N LEU A 99 -13.25 -0.62 -13.79
CA LEU A 99 -12.37 0.34 -13.15
C LEU A 99 -10.92 -0.18 -13.11
N SER A 100 -10.73 -1.47 -12.82
CA SER A 100 -9.42 -2.13 -12.85
C SER A 100 -8.81 -2.11 -14.26
N CYS A 101 -9.57 -2.54 -15.28
CA CYS A 101 -9.10 -2.50 -16.66
C CYS A 101 -8.70 -1.08 -17.08
N GLY A 102 -9.53 -0.07 -16.77
CA GLY A 102 -9.25 1.33 -17.10
C GLY A 102 -7.95 1.83 -16.47
N GLN A 103 -7.75 1.59 -15.16
CA GLN A 103 -6.52 2.02 -14.48
C GLN A 103 -5.27 1.30 -15.00
N LEU A 104 -5.36 -0.01 -15.29
CA LEU A 104 -4.23 -0.79 -15.81
C LEU A 104 -3.86 -0.36 -17.23
N LEU A 105 -4.83 -0.10 -18.10
CA LEU A 105 -4.58 0.41 -19.44
C LEU A 105 -3.92 1.80 -19.40
N ILE A 106 -4.49 2.74 -18.63
CA ILE A 106 -3.93 4.09 -18.50
C ILE A 106 -2.53 4.02 -17.88
N GLY A 107 -2.35 3.22 -16.81
CA GLY A 107 -1.06 3.02 -16.17
C GLY A 107 -0.04 2.40 -17.11
N GLY A 108 -0.42 1.35 -17.83
CA GLY A 108 0.42 0.67 -18.82
C GLY A 108 0.89 1.63 -19.92
N PHE A 109 -0.04 2.35 -20.57
CA PHE A 109 0.35 3.33 -21.59
C PHE A 109 1.23 4.46 -21.04
N ALA A 110 0.96 4.94 -19.83
CA ALA A 110 1.77 5.99 -19.20
C ALA A 110 3.20 5.52 -18.88
N THR A 111 3.42 4.22 -18.66
CA THR A 111 4.75 3.66 -18.37
C THR A 111 5.54 3.27 -19.62
N VAL A 112 4.86 3.02 -20.74
CA VAL A 112 5.55 2.70 -22.04
C VAL A 112 6.48 3.82 -22.49
N ILE A 113 6.06 5.09 -22.34
CA ILE A 113 6.87 6.24 -22.77
C ILE A 113 8.21 6.30 -22.01
N PRO A 114 8.26 6.36 -20.67
CA PRO A 114 9.53 6.35 -19.94
C PRO A 114 10.33 5.07 -20.18
N MET A 115 9.70 3.93 -20.33
CA MET A 115 10.41 2.67 -20.68
C MET A 115 11.17 2.80 -22.01
N LEU A 116 10.53 3.31 -23.05
CA LEU A 116 11.16 3.43 -24.39
C LEU A 116 12.20 4.54 -24.46
N VAL A 117 12.03 5.63 -23.72
CA VAL A 117 12.91 6.81 -23.78
C VAL A 117 14.08 6.67 -22.83
N ILE A 118 13.85 6.23 -21.60
CA ILE A 118 14.83 6.22 -20.50
C ILE A 118 15.52 4.84 -20.40
N GLU A 119 14.73 3.77 -20.24
CA GLU A 119 15.27 2.44 -19.93
C GLU A 119 15.77 1.69 -21.16
N LYS A 120 15.11 1.83 -22.30
CA LYS A 120 15.44 1.20 -23.60
C LYS A 120 15.79 -0.29 -23.45
N PRO A 121 14.92 -1.12 -22.87
CA PRO A 121 15.22 -2.52 -22.62
C PRO A 121 15.46 -3.27 -23.92
N THR A 122 16.45 -4.16 -23.94
CA THR A 122 16.67 -5.06 -25.08
C THR A 122 15.67 -6.21 -25.07
N ILE A 123 15.31 -6.74 -26.23
CA ILE A 123 14.41 -7.90 -26.33
C ILE A 123 14.96 -9.08 -25.53
N GLY A 124 16.30 -9.29 -25.55
CA GLY A 124 16.95 -10.33 -24.76
C GLY A 124 16.74 -10.17 -23.26
N ALA A 125 16.81 -8.94 -22.73
CA ALA A 125 16.52 -8.67 -21.30
C ALA A 125 15.07 -8.94 -20.94
N ILE A 126 14.12 -8.57 -21.82
CA ILE A 126 12.68 -8.85 -21.62
C ILE A 126 12.44 -10.36 -21.61
N VAL A 127 13.01 -11.10 -22.56
CA VAL A 127 12.88 -12.56 -22.62
C VAL A 127 13.53 -13.22 -21.40
N ALA A 128 14.70 -12.76 -20.94
CA ALA A 128 15.34 -13.29 -19.75
C ALA A 128 14.51 -13.07 -18.47
N ALA A 129 13.72 -12.00 -18.41
CA ALA A 129 12.88 -11.64 -17.26
C ALA A 129 11.41 -12.03 -17.44
N TYR A 130 11.03 -12.92 -18.36
CA TYR A 130 9.62 -13.19 -18.70
C TYR A 130 8.80 -13.71 -17.51
N ILE A 131 9.37 -14.56 -16.65
CA ILE A 131 8.67 -15.12 -15.47
C ILE A 131 8.31 -14.01 -14.46
N PRO A 132 9.27 -13.19 -13.97
CA PRO A 132 8.92 -12.05 -13.08
C PRO A 132 7.96 -11.06 -13.75
N LEU A 133 8.10 -10.80 -15.05
CA LEU A 133 7.21 -9.88 -15.77
C LEU A 133 5.77 -10.42 -15.83
N LEU A 134 5.58 -11.70 -16.16
CA LEU A 134 4.26 -12.34 -16.16
C LEU A 134 3.65 -12.38 -14.74
N TYR A 135 4.45 -12.73 -13.74
CA TYR A 135 3.99 -12.74 -12.35
C TYR A 135 3.53 -11.35 -11.91
N THR A 136 4.35 -10.32 -12.13
CA THR A 136 4.02 -8.94 -11.76
C THR A 136 2.82 -8.41 -12.55
N GLY A 137 2.74 -8.70 -13.86
CA GLY A 137 1.62 -8.26 -14.68
C GLY A 137 0.30 -8.93 -14.34
N ILE A 138 0.29 -10.24 -14.15
CA ILE A 138 -0.94 -11.00 -13.90
C ILE A 138 -1.34 -10.95 -12.42
N PHE A 139 -0.45 -11.37 -11.52
CA PHE A 139 -0.82 -11.52 -10.11
C PHE A 139 -0.72 -10.19 -9.34
N SER A 140 0.40 -9.49 -9.43
CA SER A 140 0.62 -8.26 -8.66
C SER A 140 -0.15 -7.07 -9.23
N SER A 141 -0.30 -6.98 -10.55
CA SER A 141 -1.06 -5.86 -11.15
C SER A 141 -2.52 -6.23 -11.40
N CYS A 142 -2.82 -7.24 -12.22
CA CYS A 142 -4.20 -7.50 -12.63
C CYS A 142 -5.04 -8.05 -11.46
N VAL A 143 -4.63 -9.15 -10.83
CA VAL A 143 -5.41 -9.79 -9.77
C VAL A 143 -5.44 -8.92 -8.52
N ALA A 144 -4.29 -8.47 -8.01
CA ALA A 144 -4.21 -7.74 -6.75
C ALA A 144 -4.95 -6.40 -6.80
N TYR A 145 -4.75 -5.58 -7.85
CA TYR A 145 -5.48 -4.30 -7.96
C TYR A 145 -6.98 -4.50 -8.19
N THR A 146 -7.40 -5.56 -8.89
CA THR A 146 -8.82 -5.86 -9.05
C THR A 146 -9.44 -6.22 -7.69
N LEU A 147 -8.80 -7.12 -6.93
CA LEU A 147 -9.25 -7.47 -5.58
C LEU A 147 -9.25 -6.27 -4.63
N GLN A 148 -8.25 -5.39 -4.75
CA GLN A 148 -8.19 -4.14 -4.00
C GLN A 148 -9.43 -3.28 -4.25
N ILE A 149 -9.86 -3.12 -5.51
CA ILE A 149 -11.04 -2.33 -5.86
C ILE A 149 -12.31 -2.96 -5.28
N PHE A 150 -12.46 -4.29 -5.35
CA PHE A 150 -13.57 -4.99 -4.72
C PHE A 150 -13.60 -4.75 -3.21
N ALA A 151 -12.46 -4.88 -2.53
CA ALA A 151 -12.37 -4.63 -1.09
C ALA A 151 -12.66 -3.17 -0.72
N GLN A 152 -12.19 -2.22 -1.51
CA GLN A 152 -12.43 -0.78 -1.29
C GLN A 152 -13.87 -0.34 -1.57
N LYS A 153 -14.66 -1.16 -2.26
CA LYS A 153 -16.10 -0.92 -2.43
C LYS A 153 -16.85 -0.98 -1.10
N GLU A 154 -16.42 -1.86 -0.19
CA GLU A 154 -17.06 -2.10 1.11
C GLU A 154 -16.34 -1.39 2.27
N ALA A 155 -15.08 -1.02 2.10
CA ALA A 155 -14.25 -0.38 3.13
C ALA A 155 -14.06 1.12 2.87
N ASN A 156 -14.05 1.92 3.94
CA ASN A 156 -13.65 3.31 3.79
C ASN A 156 -12.14 3.43 3.46
N PRO A 157 -11.70 4.50 2.75
CA PRO A 157 -10.31 4.62 2.28
C PRO A 157 -9.26 4.51 3.40
N THR A 158 -9.53 4.99 4.60
CA THR A 158 -8.60 4.92 5.73
C THR A 158 -8.38 3.49 6.19
N ILE A 159 -9.45 2.72 6.36
CA ILE A 159 -9.36 1.29 6.70
C ILE A 159 -8.70 0.50 5.56
N ALA A 160 -9.05 0.81 4.31
CA ALA A 160 -8.40 0.19 3.15
C ALA A 160 -6.88 0.43 3.15
N GLY A 161 -6.43 1.67 3.41
CA GLY A 161 -5.00 1.97 3.55
C GLY A 161 -4.32 1.17 4.66
N MET A 162 -4.97 1.03 5.82
CA MET A 162 -4.43 0.21 6.91
C MET A 162 -4.35 -1.28 6.53
N LEU A 163 -5.38 -1.83 5.87
CA LEU A 163 -5.37 -3.22 5.39
C LEU A 163 -4.26 -3.47 4.37
N LEU A 164 -4.04 -2.52 3.46
CA LEU A 164 -2.96 -2.59 2.48
C LEU A 164 -1.57 -2.62 3.15
N SER A 165 -1.40 -2.04 4.34
CA SER A 165 -0.13 -2.12 5.08
C SER A 165 0.26 -3.55 5.52
N LEU A 166 -0.69 -4.51 5.53
CA LEU A 166 -0.39 -5.93 5.70
C LEU A 166 0.51 -6.51 4.60
N GLU A 167 0.62 -5.82 3.45
CA GLU A 167 1.57 -6.19 2.40
C GLU A 167 2.98 -6.38 2.96
N SER A 168 3.43 -5.49 3.87
CA SER A 168 4.74 -5.59 4.51
C SER A 168 4.87 -6.84 5.40
N VAL A 169 3.81 -7.23 6.09
CA VAL A 169 3.77 -8.45 6.91
C VAL A 169 3.82 -9.69 6.02
N PHE A 170 3.02 -9.73 4.96
CA PHE A 170 3.03 -10.86 4.01
C PHE A 170 4.35 -10.95 3.24
N ALA A 171 4.97 -9.81 2.90
CA ALA A 171 6.30 -9.78 2.29
C ALA A 171 7.36 -10.39 3.22
N ALA A 172 7.33 -10.06 4.52
CA ALA A 172 8.22 -10.63 5.51
C ALA A 172 8.00 -12.15 5.68
N LEU A 173 6.74 -12.60 5.75
CA LEU A 173 6.40 -14.03 5.82
C LEU A 173 6.84 -14.79 4.56
N ALA A 174 6.63 -14.22 3.37
CA ALA A 174 7.07 -14.81 2.11
C ALA A 174 8.62 -14.88 2.04
N GLY A 175 9.32 -13.85 2.51
CA GLY A 175 10.78 -13.85 2.65
C GLY A 175 11.28 -14.97 3.55
N TYR A 176 10.60 -15.20 4.68
CA TYR A 176 10.91 -16.32 5.58
C TYR A 176 10.66 -17.68 4.91
N LEU A 177 9.49 -17.89 4.29
CA LEU A 177 9.09 -19.19 3.74
C LEU A 177 9.80 -19.56 2.43
N ILE A 178 10.04 -18.57 1.56
CA ILE A 178 10.55 -18.81 0.19
C ILE A 178 12.07 -18.59 0.12
N LEU A 179 12.55 -17.53 0.80
CA LEU A 179 13.96 -17.13 0.73
C LEU A 179 14.76 -17.59 1.95
N ASN A 180 14.16 -18.32 2.91
CA ASN A 180 14.77 -18.74 4.17
C ASN A 180 15.39 -17.57 4.98
N GLN A 181 14.80 -16.37 4.86
CA GLN A 181 15.22 -15.20 5.63
C GLN A 181 14.68 -15.32 7.05
N VAL A 182 15.56 -15.41 8.03
CA VAL A 182 15.15 -15.51 9.44
C VAL A 182 14.70 -14.14 9.93
N LEU A 183 13.43 -14.03 10.33
CA LEU A 183 12.92 -12.84 10.99
C LEU A 183 13.52 -12.74 12.40
N ASN A 184 14.09 -11.58 12.72
CA ASN A 184 14.53 -11.32 14.07
C ASN A 184 13.36 -10.96 15.00
N THR A 185 13.57 -10.98 16.32
CA THR A 185 12.52 -10.69 17.30
C THR A 185 11.86 -9.32 17.10
N ARG A 186 12.62 -8.33 16.66
CA ARG A 186 12.14 -6.97 16.39
C ARG A 186 11.15 -6.97 15.21
N GLU A 187 11.46 -7.65 14.13
CA GLU A 187 10.62 -7.78 12.93
C GLU A 187 9.33 -8.53 13.25
N LEU A 188 9.42 -9.59 14.05
CA LEU A 188 8.23 -10.34 14.48
C LEU A 188 7.30 -9.48 15.35
N ILE A 189 7.83 -8.68 16.28
CA ILE A 189 7.05 -7.73 17.08
C ILE A 189 6.40 -6.70 16.13
N GLY A 190 7.12 -6.21 15.12
CA GLY A 190 6.60 -5.30 14.10
C GLY A 190 5.38 -5.87 13.37
N CYS A 191 5.46 -7.13 12.91
CA CYS A 191 4.34 -7.83 12.26
C CYS A 191 3.10 -7.93 13.17
N VAL A 192 3.31 -8.34 14.43
CA VAL A 192 2.22 -8.47 15.42
C VAL A 192 1.57 -7.11 15.71
N LEU A 193 2.35 -6.05 15.84
CA LEU A 193 1.84 -4.70 16.08
C LEU A 193 0.99 -4.19 14.91
N ILE A 194 1.42 -4.40 13.67
CA ILE A 194 0.64 -4.03 12.47
C ILE A 194 -0.70 -4.76 12.48
N PHE A 195 -0.70 -6.06 12.75
CA PHE A 195 -1.92 -6.85 12.79
C PHE A 195 -2.89 -6.36 13.88
N ILE A 196 -2.40 -6.14 15.11
CA ILE A 196 -3.19 -5.61 16.22
C ILE A 196 -3.74 -4.21 15.90
N ALA A 197 -2.93 -3.35 15.29
CA ALA A 197 -3.33 -2.02 14.87
C ALA A 197 -4.55 -2.02 13.94
N ILE A 198 -4.56 -2.93 12.97
CA ILE A 198 -5.65 -3.10 12.02
C ILE A 198 -6.91 -3.61 12.72
N VAL A 199 -6.77 -4.58 13.61
CA VAL A 199 -7.90 -5.09 14.40
C VAL A 199 -8.52 -3.97 15.24
N ILE A 200 -7.71 -3.19 15.96
CA ILE A 200 -8.19 -2.05 16.77
C ILE A 200 -8.95 -1.03 15.91
N ALA A 201 -8.41 -0.69 14.73
CA ALA A 201 -9.03 0.29 13.85
C ALA A 201 -10.40 -0.18 13.29
N GLN A 202 -10.62 -1.48 13.20
CA GLN A 202 -11.86 -2.08 12.68
C GLN A 202 -12.91 -2.38 13.76
N LEU A 203 -12.57 -2.28 15.05
CA LEU A 203 -13.57 -2.51 16.10
C LEU A 203 -14.75 -1.53 15.94
N PRO A 204 -16.01 -1.99 16.12
CA PRO A 204 -17.16 -1.11 16.01
C PRO A 204 -17.12 -0.02 17.09
N ASP A 205 -17.58 1.18 16.76
CA ASP A 205 -17.74 2.23 17.78
C ASP A 205 -18.94 1.92 18.68
N ARG A 206 -18.85 2.34 19.93
CA ARG A 206 -19.99 2.22 20.87
C ARG A 206 -21.26 2.89 20.34
N SER A 207 -21.13 3.96 19.56
CA SER A 207 -22.22 4.64 18.88
C SER A 207 -22.93 3.76 17.85
N ASP A 208 -22.18 2.93 17.14
CA ASP A 208 -22.73 2.03 16.12
C ASP A 208 -23.52 0.88 16.75
N MET A 209 -23.04 0.36 17.88
CA MET A 209 -23.73 -0.69 18.64
C MET A 209 -25.06 -0.22 19.25
N VAL A 210 -25.16 1.05 19.66
CA VAL A 210 -26.40 1.63 20.22
C VAL A 210 -27.48 1.82 19.13
N ASN A 211 -27.08 2.07 17.89
CA ASN A 211 -28.03 2.25 16.79
C ASN A 211 -28.62 0.92 16.33
N VAL A 212 -27.82 -0.15 16.28
CA VAL A 212 -28.31 -1.51 15.94
C VAL A 212 -29.33 -2.02 16.97
N THR A 213 -29.16 -1.71 18.28
CA THR A 213 -30.12 -2.11 19.33
C THR A 213 -31.39 -1.27 19.35
N LYS A 214 -31.49 -0.18 18.59
CA LYS A 214 -32.73 0.63 18.49
C LYS A 214 -33.58 0.27 17.26
N GLU A 215 -33.02 -0.49 16.31
CA GLU A 215 -33.72 -0.94 15.11
C GLU A 215 -34.24 -2.39 15.22
N THR A 216 -33.92 -3.09 16.31
CA THR A 216 -34.49 -4.40 16.68
C THR A 216 -35.53 -4.25 17.80
#